data_8da711e57e8fb13e7a1e1a3e5a8916f0
#
_entry.id   8da711e57e8fb13e7a1e1a3e5a8916f0
#
_cell.length_a   1.000
_cell.length_b   1.000
_cell.length_c   1.000
_cell.angle_alpha   90.00
_cell.angle_beta   90.00
_cell.angle_gamma   90.00
#
_symmetry.space_group_name_H-M   'P 1'
#
loop_
_entity.id
_entity.type
_entity.pdbx_description
1 polymer ?
#
loop_
_entity_poly.entity_id
_entity_poly.type
_entity_poly.pdbx_seq_one_letter_code
_entity_poly.pdbx_strand_id
1 'polypeptide(L)'
;MSYERYEVERIAHAAFKSAMNRRSELCLVDKANVLEVSRFWRETVNKVAEEYPSVEYSQLYIDNAAMQIILNPSRFDVILTANLFGDILSDEASVISGSLGLLPSSSIGEKHCLFEPVHGSYPEGAGKDIANPVAMILSAAMMLEQFDMIKEAQDIYDAVDHCMEKSIMTEDLNPEVSYSCSQMGDIIESLILGEDIKLKSVKEGSASII
;
A
#
# COMPACT_ATOMS: atom_id res chain seq x y z
N MET A 1 -6.26 -23.19 -9.75
CA MET A 1 -5.09 -22.71 -8.98
C MET A 1 -4.48 -23.90 -8.29
N SER A 2 -3.16 -24.03 -8.32
CA SER A 2 -2.39 -25.02 -7.57
C SER A 2 -1.24 -24.30 -6.88
N TYR A 3 -0.88 -24.74 -5.69
CA TYR A 3 0.25 -24.24 -4.91
C TYR A 3 0.99 -25.42 -4.30
N GLU A 4 2.30 -25.29 -4.21
CA GLU A 4 3.13 -26.20 -3.44
C GLU A 4 3.35 -25.67 -2.01
N ARG A 5 3.66 -26.57 -1.07
CA ARG A 5 3.79 -26.19 0.35
C ARG A 5 4.84 -25.12 0.57
N TYR A 6 6.00 -25.25 -0.07
CA TYR A 6 7.10 -24.30 0.08
C TYR A 6 6.73 -22.87 -0.39
N GLU A 7 5.85 -22.76 -1.41
CA GLU A 7 5.38 -21.45 -1.90
C GLU A 7 4.52 -20.75 -0.85
N VAL A 8 3.61 -21.52 -0.21
CA VAL A 8 2.75 -20.98 0.84
C VAL A 8 3.55 -20.68 2.11
N GLU A 9 4.48 -21.55 2.51
CA GLU A 9 5.38 -21.29 3.64
C GLU A 9 6.21 -20.03 3.44
N ARG A 10 6.81 -19.85 2.26
CA ARG A 10 7.62 -18.68 1.93
C ARG A 10 6.84 -17.36 2.05
N ILE A 11 5.66 -17.30 1.47
CA ILE A 11 4.83 -16.08 1.55
C ILE A 11 4.25 -15.87 2.95
N ALA A 12 3.94 -16.93 3.68
CA ALA A 12 3.51 -16.85 5.06
C ALA A 12 4.61 -16.23 5.95
N HIS A 13 5.85 -16.73 5.87
CA HIS A 13 6.96 -16.12 6.59
C HIS A 13 7.18 -14.65 6.23
N ALA A 14 7.05 -14.27 4.95
CA ALA A 14 7.14 -12.88 4.53
C ALA A 14 6.04 -12.02 5.16
N ALA A 15 4.80 -12.51 5.18
CA ALA A 15 3.66 -11.81 5.77
C ALA A 15 3.79 -11.66 7.30
N PHE A 16 4.21 -12.70 8.02
CA PHE A 16 4.45 -12.61 9.46
C PHE A 16 5.57 -11.64 9.82
N LYS A 17 6.68 -11.63 9.06
CA LYS A 17 7.77 -10.66 9.23
C LYS A 17 7.30 -9.23 8.96
N SER A 18 6.49 -9.03 7.93
CA SER A 18 5.88 -7.74 7.67
C SER A 18 5.00 -7.27 8.83
N ALA A 19 4.16 -8.16 9.38
CA ALA A 19 3.32 -7.84 10.52
C ALA A 19 4.15 -7.45 11.77
N MET A 20 5.26 -8.14 12.04
CA MET A 20 6.16 -7.82 13.17
C MET A 20 6.75 -6.40 13.09
N ASN A 21 6.94 -5.88 11.88
CA ASN A 21 7.44 -4.52 11.65
C ASN A 21 6.32 -3.46 11.65
N ARG A 22 5.06 -3.87 11.88
CA ARG A 22 3.86 -3.03 11.88
C ARG A 22 3.11 -3.20 13.21
N ARG A 23 1.77 -3.32 13.19
CA ARG A 23 0.95 -3.48 14.40
C ARG A 23 0.92 -4.90 14.99
N SER A 24 1.68 -5.82 14.39
CA SER A 24 1.73 -7.24 14.76
C SER A 24 0.39 -7.97 14.60
N GLU A 25 -0.40 -7.62 13.59
CA GLU A 25 -1.68 -8.26 13.27
C GLU A 25 -1.63 -8.85 11.85
N LEU A 26 -1.97 -10.13 11.70
CA LEU A 26 -2.04 -10.82 10.41
C LEU A 26 -3.41 -11.47 10.21
N CYS A 27 -4.05 -11.18 9.09
CA CYS A 27 -5.30 -11.82 8.70
C CYS A 27 -5.11 -12.68 7.43
N LEU A 28 -5.27 -14.00 7.56
CA LEU A 28 -5.36 -14.88 6.39
C LEU A 28 -6.76 -14.79 5.80
N VAL A 29 -6.84 -14.43 4.52
CA VAL A 29 -8.11 -14.36 3.78
C VAL A 29 -8.17 -15.47 2.73
N ASP A 30 -9.21 -16.30 2.82
CA ASP A 30 -9.36 -17.48 1.99
C ASP A 30 -10.83 -17.87 1.72
N LYS A 31 -11.06 -19.00 1.08
CA LYS A 31 -12.39 -19.63 0.90
C LYS A 31 -12.37 -21.11 1.32
N ALA A 32 -11.83 -21.41 2.50
CA ALA A 32 -11.63 -22.76 2.98
C ALA A 32 -12.95 -23.56 3.20
N ASN A 33 -14.07 -22.87 3.33
CA ASN A 33 -15.39 -23.53 3.37
C ASN A 33 -15.80 -24.15 2.03
N VAL A 34 -15.18 -23.77 0.91
CA VAL A 34 -15.50 -24.25 -0.44
C VAL A 34 -14.31 -24.89 -1.14
N LEU A 35 -13.11 -24.29 -1.04
CA LEU A 35 -11.94 -24.65 -1.85
C LEU A 35 -10.93 -25.48 -1.07
N GLU A 36 -10.53 -26.64 -1.65
CA GLU A 36 -9.46 -27.47 -1.10
C GLU A 36 -8.12 -26.72 -1.03
N VAL A 37 -7.78 -25.93 -2.06
CA VAL A 37 -6.56 -25.13 -2.07
C VAL A 37 -6.53 -24.13 -0.90
N SER A 38 -7.67 -23.58 -0.51
CA SER A 38 -7.74 -22.68 0.66
C SER A 38 -7.59 -23.44 1.98
N ARG A 39 -8.09 -24.66 2.07
CA ARG A 39 -7.85 -25.54 3.23
C ARG A 39 -6.37 -25.88 3.39
N PHE A 40 -5.72 -26.21 2.27
CA PHE A 40 -4.28 -26.44 2.23
C PHE A 40 -3.47 -25.20 2.66
N TRP A 41 -3.85 -24.00 2.19
CA TRP A 41 -3.24 -22.75 2.62
C TRP A 41 -3.40 -22.55 4.13
N ARG A 42 -4.62 -22.71 4.64
CA ARG A 42 -4.94 -22.55 6.07
C ARG A 42 -4.12 -23.50 6.96
N GLU A 43 -4.04 -24.77 6.57
CA GLU A 43 -3.22 -25.76 7.28
C GLU A 43 -1.73 -25.36 7.31
N THR A 44 -1.20 -24.92 6.18
CA THR A 44 0.20 -24.55 6.04
C THR A 44 0.52 -23.26 6.84
N VAL A 45 -0.31 -22.23 6.69
CA VAL A 45 -0.11 -20.95 7.41
C VAL A 45 -0.27 -21.13 8.92
N ASN A 46 -1.19 -21.99 9.39
CA ASN A 46 -1.34 -22.28 10.82
C ASN A 46 -0.05 -22.85 11.42
N LYS A 47 0.67 -23.71 10.69
CA LYS A 47 1.95 -24.25 11.16
C LYS A 47 3.04 -23.17 11.23
N VAL A 48 3.10 -22.30 10.23
CA VAL A 48 4.04 -21.17 10.23
C VAL A 48 3.72 -20.20 11.37
N ALA A 49 2.45 -19.97 11.69
CA ALA A 49 2.03 -19.07 12.77
C ALA A 49 2.59 -19.48 14.15
N GLU A 50 2.84 -20.77 14.39
CA GLU A 50 3.43 -21.27 15.65
C GLU A 50 4.84 -20.69 15.90
N GLU A 51 5.55 -20.27 14.83
CA GLU A 51 6.88 -19.67 14.92
C GLU A 51 6.84 -18.17 15.24
N TYR A 52 5.65 -17.54 15.17
CA TYR A 52 5.44 -16.09 15.35
C TYR A 52 4.46 -15.76 16.49
N PRO A 53 4.73 -16.18 17.73
CA PRO A 53 3.78 -16.03 18.85
C PRO A 53 3.48 -14.58 19.24
N SER A 54 4.26 -13.61 18.77
CA SER A 54 4.05 -12.18 18.98
C SER A 54 3.06 -11.54 18.02
N VAL A 55 2.65 -12.26 16.97
CA VAL A 55 1.72 -11.74 15.94
C VAL A 55 0.32 -12.26 16.24
N GLU A 56 -0.66 -11.37 16.34
CA GLU A 56 -2.07 -11.73 16.43
C GLU A 56 -2.55 -12.24 15.08
N TYR A 57 -2.76 -13.55 14.99
CA TYR A 57 -3.15 -14.21 13.76
C TYR A 57 -4.64 -14.51 13.73
N SER A 58 -5.32 -14.09 12.68
CA SER A 58 -6.75 -14.30 12.45
C SER A 58 -7.04 -14.85 11.05
N GLN A 59 -8.28 -15.33 10.85
CA GLN A 59 -8.70 -15.89 9.56
C GLN A 59 -10.09 -15.37 9.20
N LEU A 60 -10.26 -14.96 7.95
CA LEU A 60 -11.56 -14.57 7.39
C LEU A 60 -11.83 -15.28 6.07
N TYR A 61 -13.10 -15.52 5.77
CA TYR A 61 -13.49 -15.85 4.41
C TYR A 61 -13.50 -14.60 3.54
N ILE A 62 -13.15 -14.76 2.28
CA ILE A 62 -13.02 -13.67 1.30
C ILE A 62 -14.27 -12.77 1.23
N ASP A 63 -15.47 -13.36 1.26
CA ASP A 63 -16.74 -12.63 1.24
C ASP A 63 -16.92 -11.72 2.48
N ASN A 64 -16.49 -12.18 3.65
CA ASN A 64 -16.49 -11.34 4.84
C ASN A 64 -15.37 -10.30 4.80
N ALA A 65 -14.17 -10.66 4.33
CA ALA A 65 -13.05 -9.72 4.21
C ALA A 65 -13.39 -8.55 3.28
N ALA A 66 -14.00 -8.82 2.12
CA ALA A 66 -14.47 -7.80 1.18
C ALA A 66 -15.43 -6.79 1.84
N MET A 67 -16.41 -7.27 2.62
CA MET A 67 -17.29 -6.36 3.39
C MET A 67 -16.53 -5.57 4.45
N GLN A 68 -15.59 -6.22 5.18
CA GLN A 68 -14.87 -5.58 6.28
C GLN A 68 -13.87 -4.54 5.81
N ILE A 69 -13.25 -4.73 4.64
CA ILE A 69 -12.35 -3.74 4.03
C ILE A 69 -13.09 -2.41 3.82
N ILE A 70 -14.34 -2.44 3.38
CA ILE A 70 -15.15 -1.24 3.17
C ILE A 70 -15.67 -0.67 4.50
N LEU A 71 -16.19 -1.54 5.38
CA LEU A 71 -16.87 -1.10 6.61
C LEU A 71 -15.89 -0.68 7.72
N ASN A 72 -14.76 -1.34 7.82
CA ASN A 72 -13.77 -1.14 8.88
C ASN A 72 -12.35 -1.44 8.38
N PRO A 73 -11.79 -0.65 7.46
CA PRO A 73 -10.46 -0.89 6.90
C PRO A 73 -9.35 -0.90 7.95
N SER A 74 -9.48 -0.12 9.02
CA SER A 74 -8.50 -0.04 10.11
C SER A 74 -8.33 -1.35 10.90
N ARG A 75 -9.24 -2.30 10.73
CA ARG A 75 -9.14 -3.66 11.28
C ARG A 75 -7.96 -4.43 10.72
N PHE A 76 -7.55 -4.13 9.50
CA PHE A 76 -6.50 -4.87 8.82
C PHE A 76 -5.15 -4.16 8.97
N ASP A 77 -4.14 -4.91 9.35
CA ASP A 77 -2.74 -4.50 9.31
C ASP A 77 -2.04 -5.17 8.12
N VAL A 78 -1.90 -6.49 8.18
CA VAL A 78 -1.40 -7.29 7.06
C VAL A 78 -2.46 -8.32 6.65
N ILE A 79 -2.78 -8.37 5.37
CA ILE A 79 -3.63 -9.40 4.78
C ILE A 79 -2.75 -10.37 4.00
N LEU A 80 -2.81 -11.64 4.36
CA LEU A 80 -2.20 -12.73 3.59
C LEU A 80 -3.30 -13.46 2.80
N THR A 81 -3.11 -13.63 1.51
CA THR A 81 -4.10 -14.32 0.68
C THR A 81 -3.48 -14.90 -0.60
N ALA A 82 -4.20 -15.81 -1.25
CA ALA A 82 -3.81 -16.35 -2.55
C ALA A 82 -4.01 -15.29 -3.66
N ASN A 83 -3.25 -15.42 -4.75
CA ASN A 83 -3.18 -14.45 -5.84
C ASN A 83 -4.56 -13.94 -6.31
N LEU A 84 -5.50 -14.82 -6.66
CA LEU A 84 -6.81 -14.41 -7.17
C LEU A 84 -7.60 -13.52 -6.19
N PHE A 85 -7.59 -13.88 -4.92
CA PHE A 85 -8.29 -13.11 -3.89
C PHE A 85 -7.55 -11.83 -3.55
N GLY A 86 -6.21 -11.86 -3.59
CA GLY A 86 -5.38 -10.68 -3.38
C GLY A 86 -5.61 -9.61 -4.44
N ASP A 87 -5.66 -10.01 -5.70
CA ASP A 87 -5.94 -9.16 -6.84
C ASP A 87 -7.29 -8.41 -6.68
N ILE A 88 -8.35 -9.17 -6.35
CA ILE A 88 -9.68 -8.59 -6.14
C ILE A 88 -9.72 -7.66 -4.93
N LEU A 89 -9.14 -8.09 -3.79
CA LEU A 89 -9.19 -7.29 -2.56
C LEU A 89 -8.31 -6.04 -2.63
N SER A 90 -7.17 -6.09 -3.34
CA SER A 90 -6.32 -4.91 -3.49
C SER A 90 -6.99 -3.84 -4.34
N ASP A 91 -7.69 -4.23 -5.42
CA ASP A 91 -8.46 -3.31 -6.23
C ASP A 91 -9.62 -2.68 -5.44
N GLU A 92 -10.36 -3.50 -4.65
CA GLU A 92 -11.41 -3.00 -3.77
C GLU A 92 -10.86 -2.04 -2.71
N ALA A 93 -9.74 -2.38 -2.08
CA ALA A 93 -9.09 -1.55 -1.07
C ALA A 93 -8.53 -0.25 -1.65
N SER A 94 -8.15 -0.23 -2.93
CA SER A 94 -7.61 0.95 -3.60
C SER A 94 -8.59 2.14 -3.59
N VAL A 95 -9.88 1.85 -3.62
CA VAL A 95 -10.94 2.88 -3.61
C VAL A 95 -10.94 3.66 -2.29
N ILE A 96 -10.50 3.03 -1.19
CA ILE A 96 -10.46 3.65 0.15
C ILE A 96 -9.41 4.76 0.22
N SER A 97 -8.28 4.59 -0.47
CA SER A 97 -7.21 5.60 -0.51
C SER A 97 -7.57 6.83 -1.35
N GLY A 98 -8.62 6.74 -2.17
CA GLY A 98 -9.10 7.83 -3.03
C GLY A 98 -8.36 7.97 -4.37
N SER A 99 -7.18 7.40 -4.52
CA SER A 99 -6.43 7.40 -5.78
C SER A 99 -5.53 6.18 -5.92
N LEU A 100 -5.50 5.58 -7.11
CA LEU A 100 -4.51 4.56 -7.49
C LEU A 100 -3.07 5.13 -7.48
N GLY A 101 -2.92 6.43 -7.66
CA GLY A 101 -1.64 7.13 -7.60
C GLY A 101 -0.98 7.15 -6.21
N LEU A 102 -1.62 6.59 -5.18
CA LEU A 102 -1.09 6.43 -3.83
C LEU A 102 -0.57 5.01 -3.53
N LEU A 103 -0.81 4.04 -4.43
CA LEU A 103 -0.59 2.62 -4.11
C LEU A 103 0.74 2.10 -4.67
N PRO A 104 1.75 1.90 -3.80
CA PRO A 104 2.97 1.23 -4.17
C PRO A 104 2.76 -0.28 -4.30
N SER A 105 3.69 -0.93 -5.00
CA SER A 105 3.74 -2.39 -5.11
C SER A 105 5.16 -2.90 -5.16
N SER A 106 5.35 -4.13 -4.70
CA SER A 106 6.60 -4.87 -4.85
C SER A 106 6.34 -6.35 -5.11
N SER A 107 7.10 -6.92 -6.03
CA SER A 107 7.17 -8.36 -6.26
C SER A 107 8.52 -8.85 -5.75
N ILE A 108 8.51 -9.58 -4.63
CA ILE A 108 9.73 -10.03 -3.95
C ILE A 108 9.97 -11.51 -4.28
N GLY A 109 11.02 -11.77 -5.05
CA GLY A 109 11.51 -13.11 -5.34
C GLY A 109 12.80 -13.44 -4.58
N GLU A 110 13.28 -14.68 -4.73
CA GLU A 110 14.51 -15.13 -4.06
C GLU A 110 15.78 -14.44 -4.58
N LYS A 111 15.81 -14.08 -5.87
CA LYS A 111 16.99 -13.52 -6.54
C LYS A 111 16.78 -12.13 -7.11
N HIS A 112 15.55 -11.81 -7.46
CA HIS A 112 15.17 -10.56 -8.10
C HIS A 112 13.91 -10.00 -7.47
N CYS A 113 13.85 -8.68 -7.36
CA CYS A 113 12.69 -7.95 -6.91
C CYS A 113 12.30 -6.93 -7.97
N LEU A 114 11.01 -6.63 -8.05
CA LEU A 114 10.46 -5.58 -8.88
C LEU A 114 9.66 -4.63 -7.98
N PHE A 115 9.88 -3.35 -8.14
CA PHE A 115 9.18 -2.28 -7.40
C PHE A 115 8.53 -1.36 -8.41
N GLU A 116 7.23 -1.26 -8.38
CA GLU A 116 6.44 -0.50 -9.33
C GLU A 116 5.12 -0.05 -8.70
N PRO A 117 4.46 1.01 -9.18
CA PRO A 117 3.11 1.33 -8.76
C PRO A 117 2.12 0.22 -9.12
N VAL A 118 1.02 0.11 -8.39
CA VAL A 118 -0.08 -0.79 -8.75
C VAL A 118 -0.73 -0.38 -10.10
N HIS A 119 -0.84 0.93 -10.34
CA HIS A 119 -1.43 1.47 -11.56
C HIS A 119 -0.56 1.26 -12.81
N GLY A 120 -1.20 1.08 -13.95
CA GLY A 120 -0.56 1.03 -15.26
C GLY A 120 -0.20 2.42 -15.82
N SER A 121 -0.01 2.48 -17.15
CA SER A 121 0.26 3.74 -17.87
C SER A 121 -0.98 4.64 -17.90
N TYR A 122 -0.73 5.96 -18.03
CA TYR A 122 -1.76 7.00 -18.16
C TYR A 122 -1.54 7.82 -19.45
N PRO A 123 -1.88 7.25 -20.65
CA PRO A 123 -1.62 7.88 -21.93
C PRO A 123 -2.29 9.25 -22.08
N GLU A 124 -3.49 9.43 -21.52
CA GLU A 124 -4.26 10.68 -21.58
C GLU A 124 -3.59 11.81 -20.82
N GLY A 125 -2.78 11.48 -19.80
CA GLY A 125 -1.99 12.42 -19.00
C GLY A 125 -0.61 12.71 -19.57
N ALA A 126 -0.18 12.02 -20.62
CA ALA A 126 1.16 12.17 -21.16
C ALA A 126 1.46 13.63 -21.60
N GLY A 127 2.56 14.18 -21.08
CA GLY A 127 3.00 15.54 -21.37
C GLY A 127 2.21 16.66 -20.65
N LYS A 128 1.22 16.33 -19.81
CA LYS A 128 0.39 17.32 -19.10
C LYS A 128 0.86 17.64 -17.67
N ASP A 129 1.84 16.90 -17.16
CA ASP A 129 2.37 17.04 -15.79
C ASP A 129 1.31 16.93 -14.66
N ILE A 130 0.31 16.05 -14.85
CA ILE A 130 -0.84 15.91 -13.95
C ILE A 130 -0.89 14.59 -13.18
N ALA A 131 -0.04 13.62 -13.52
CA ALA A 131 -0.02 12.32 -12.87
C ALA A 131 0.41 12.44 -11.40
N ASN A 132 -0.19 11.62 -10.53
CA ASN A 132 0.24 11.54 -9.15
C ASN A 132 1.53 10.67 -9.06
N PRO A 133 2.67 11.20 -8.58
CA PRO A 133 3.93 10.45 -8.53
C PRO A 133 4.10 9.62 -7.25
N VAL A 134 3.20 9.77 -6.26
CA VAL A 134 3.38 9.25 -4.91
C VAL A 134 3.53 7.73 -4.89
N ALA A 135 2.74 6.99 -5.68
CA ALA A 135 2.83 5.54 -5.74
C ALA A 135 4.23 5.06 -6.17
N MET A 136 4.86 5.73 -7.16
CA MET A 136 6.23 5.41 -7.58
C MET A 136 7.25 5.78 -6.50
N ILE A 137 7.09 6.91 -5.84
CA ILE A 137 7.96 7.36 -4.74
C ILE A 137 7.90 6.37 -3.58
N LEU A 138 6.69 5.93 -3.20
CA LEU A 138 6.50 4.91 -2.15
C LEU A 138 7.04 3.53 -2.59
N SER A 139 6.94 3.18 -3.88
CA SER A 139 7.57 1.95 -4.38
C SER A 139 9.10 2.00 -4.27
N ALA A 140 9.71 3.18 -4.45
CA ALA A 140 11.13 3.37 -4.19
C ALA A 140 11.47 3.25 -2.70
N ALA A 141 10.60 3.72 -1.78
CA ALA A 141 10.78 3.49 -0.34
C ALA A 141 10.76 2.00 0.00
N MET A 142 9.82 1.21 -0.56
CA MET A 142 9.81 -0.25 -0.40
C MET A 142 11.08 -0.91 -0.92
N MET A 143 11.68 -0.38 -1.99
CA MET A 143 12.98 -0.86 -2.50
C MET A 143 14.11 -0.58 -1.49
N LEU A 144 14.12 0.58 -0.87
CA LEU A 144 15.10 0.92 0.17
C LEU A 144 14.98 0.03 1.40
N GLU A 145 13.74 -0.27 1.85
CA GLU A 145 13.51 -1.26 2.91
C GLU A 145 14.09 -2.64 2.56
N GLN A 146 13.93 -3.08 1.31
CA GLN A 146 14.48 -4.35 0.85
C GLN A 146 16.02 -4.38 0.87
N PHE A 147 16.66 -3.23 0.83
CA PHE A 147 18.11 -3.07 0.94
C PHE A 147 18.57 -2.73 2.38
N ASP A 148 17.74 -2.93 3.39
CA ASP A 148 17.97 -2.59 4.80
C ASP A 148 18.29 -1.08 5.03
N MET A 149 17.90 -0.21 4.10
CA MET A 149 18.00 1.26 4.20
C MET A 149 16.72 1.82 4.85
N ILE A 150 16.44 1.38 6.06
CA ILE A 150 15.17 1.65 6.76
C ILE A 150 14.98 3.14 7.06
N LYS A 151 16.07 3.83 7.41
CA LYS A 151 16.00 5.27 7.70
C LYS A 151 15.63 6.08 6.47
N GLU A 152 16.30 5.82 5.35
CA GLU A 152 16.05 6.50 4.08
C GLU A 152 14.62 6.21 3.55
N ALA A 153 14.12 4.99 3.76
CA ALA A 153 12.74 4.66 3.46
C ALA A 153 11.76 5.45 4.35
N GLN A 154 12.05 5.56 5.66
CA GLN A 154 11.22 6.31 6.59
C GLN A 154 11.20 7.81 6.27
N ASP A 155 12.33 8.40 5.88
CA ASP A 155 12.40 9.80 5.46
C ASP A 155 11.45 10.08 4.27
N ILE A 156 11.29 9.11 3.35
CA ILE A 156 10.31 9.20 2.24
C ILE A 156 8.88 9.09 2.75
N TYR A 157 8.57 8.12 3.61
CA TYR A 157 7.22 7.96 4.17
C TYR A 157 6.80 9.22 4.92
N ASP A 158 7.66 9.76 5.78
CA ASP A 158 7.40 10.97 6.57
C ASP A 158 7.15 12.19 5.66
N ALA A 159 7.90 12.31 4.56
CA ALA A 159 7.70 13.39 3.58
C ALA A 159 6.34 13.27 2.86
N VAL A 160 5.94 12.06 2.47
CA VAL A 160 4.63 11.81 1.84
C VAL A 160 3.50 12.07 2.84
N ASP A 161 3.60 11.56 4.06
CA ASP A 161 2.62 11.79 5.12
C ASP A 161 2.45 13.27 5.41
N HIS A 162 3.54 14.03 5.48
CA HIS A 162 3.50 15.49 5.62
C HIS A 162 2.74 16.17 4.47
N CYS A 163 2.95 15.73 3.23
CA CYS A 163 2.19 16.26 2.10
C CYS A 163 0.69 15.98 2.25
N MET A 164 0.31 14.76 2.65
CA MET A 164 -1.10 14.39 2.85
C MET A 164 -1.74 15.22 3.96
N GLU A 165 -1.07 15.37 5.12
CA GLU A 165 -1.56 16.18 6.24
C GLU A 165 -1.76 17.67 5.87
N LYS A 166 -0.91 18.21 4.99
CA LYS A 166 -1.00 19.59 4.54
C LYS A 166 -1.87 19.80 3.30
N SER A 167 -2.55 18.75 2.84
CA SER A 167 -3.36 18.77 1.60
C SER A 167 -2.55 19.21 0.36
N ILE A 168 -1.26 18.89 0.35
CA ILE A 168 -0.37 19.08 -0.79
C ILE A 168 -0.54 17.84 -1.67
N MET A 169 -1.40 17.92 -2.67
CA MET A 169 -1.87 16.77 -3.45
C MET A 169 -2.02 17.13 -4.93
N THR A 170 -2.02 16.12 -5.77
CA THR A 170 -2.37 16.25 -7.19
C THR A 170 -3.88 16.34 -7.40
N GLU A 171 -4.31 16.66 -8.62
CA GLU A 171 -5.71 16.95 -8.98
C GLU A 171 -6.66 15.77 -8.69
N ASP A 172 -6.18 14.53 -8.78
CA ASP A 172 -6.94 13.31 -8.49
C ASP A 172 -7.41 13.22 -7.03
N LEU A 173 -6.69 13.87 -6.10
CA LEU A 173 -7.01 13.90 -4.67
C LEU A 173 -7.56 15.25 -4.21
N ASN A 174 -7.10 16.34 -4.80
CA ASN A 174 -7.53 17.70 -4.46
C ASN A 174 -7.73 18.56 -5.72
N PRO A 175 -8.90 18.49 -6.34
CA PRO A 175 -9.17 19.22 -7.58
C PRO A 175 -9.23 20.75 -7.42
N GLU A 176 -9.45 21.27 -6.20
CA GLU A 176 -9.58 22.70 -5.95
C GLU A 176 -8.21 23.40 -5.85
N VAL A 177 -7.26 22.76 -5.18
CA VAL A 177 -5.89 23.30 -4.99
C VAL A 177 -4.90 22.18 -5.26
N SER A 178 -4.58 21.96 -6.53
CA SER A 178 -3.71 20.87 -6.96
C SER A 178 -2.29 21.31 -7.27
N TYR A 179 -1.37 20.36 -7.10
CA TYR A 179 0.03 20.45 -7.51
C TYR A 179 0.26 19.52 -8.71
N SER A 180 1.17 19.89 -9.59
CA SER A 180 1.53 19.03 -10.72
C SER A 180 2.45 17.89 -10.28
N CYS A 181 2.65 16.90 -11.15
CA CYS A 181 3.53 15.76 -10.91
C CYS A 181 4.94 16.21 -10.51
N SER A 182 5.53 17.14 -11.29
CA SER A 182 6.87 17.67 -11.02
C SER A 182 6.91 18.45 -9.71
N GLN A 183 5.91 19.30 -9.43
CA GLN A 183 5.83 20.04 -8.16
C GLN A 183 5.73 19.13 -6.94
N MET A 184 4.98 18.03 -7.03
CA MET A 184 4.92 17.05 -5.94
C MET A 184 6.28 16.39 -5.70
N GLY A 185 6.98 16.03 -6.79
CA GLY A 185 8.33 15.47 -6.68
C GLY A 185 9.30 16.45 -6.00
N ASP A 186 9.36 17.70 -6.47
CA ASP A 186 10.22 18.74 -5.92
C ASP A 186 9.94 19.04 -4.43
N ILE A 187 8.65 19.02 -4.03
CA ILE A 187 8.25 19.25 -2.63
C ILE A 187 8.70 18.06 -1.75
N ILE A 188 8.48 16.83 -2.19
CA ILE A 188 8.89 15.65 -1.44
C ILE A 188 10.42 15.60 -1.32
N GLU A 189 11.16 15.93 -2.39
CA GLU A 189 12.61 16.04 -2.36
C GLU A 189 13.07 17.07 -1.32
N SER A 190 12.50 18.29 -1.36
CA SER A 190 12.82 19.35 -0.40
C SER A 190 12.56 18.94 1.06
N LEU A 191 11.46 18.21 1.32
CA LEU A 191 11.16 17.68 2.65
C LEU A 191 12.21 16.69 3.12
N ILE A 192 12.62 15.75 2.27
CA ILE A 192 13.66 14.75 2.59
C ILE A 192 15.01 15.45 2.87
N LEU A 193 15.32 16.51 2.12
CA LEU A 193 16.56 17.27 2.31
C LEU A 193 16.50 18.27 3.49
N GLY A 194 15.34 18.48 4.11
CA GLY A 194 15.13 19.45 5.18
C GLY A 194 15.20 20.91 4.71
N GLU A 195 14.82 21.16 3.46
CA GLU A 195 14.79 22.48 2.85
C GLU A 195 13.45 23.20 3.04
N ASP A 196 13.46 24.53 2.93
CA ASP A 196 12.23 25.33 3.02
C ASP A 196 11.33 25.12 1.79
N ILE A 197 10.07 24.73 2.02
CA ILE A 197 9.09 24.50 0.97
C ILE A 197 8.37 25.78 0.58
N LYS A 198 8.33 26.09 -0.72
CA LYS A 198 7.47 27.15 -1.28
C LYS A 198 6.09 26.59 -1.60
N LEU A 199 5.16 26.71 -0.66
CA LEU A 199 3.77 26.30 -0.87
C LEU A 199 3.01 27.33 -1.74
N LYS A 200 2.06 26.84 -2.56
CA LYS A 200 1.06 27.70 -3.19
C LYS A 200 0.23 28.37 -2.11
N SER A 201 0.10 29.69 -2.13
CA SER A 201 -0.84 30.38 -1.26
C SER A 201 -2.25 29.96 -1.64
N VAL A 202 -2.97 29.33 -0.71
CA VAL A 202 -4.43 29.16 -0.83
C VAL A 202 -5.02 30.57 -0.94
N LYS A 203 -5.62 30.91 -2.08
CA LYS A 203 -6.46 32.08 -2.15
C LYS A 203 -7.64 31.80 -1.22
N GLU A 204 -7.70 32.46 -0.07
CA GLU A 204 -8.92 32.51 0.74
C GLU A 204 -10.04 32.98 -0.18
N GLY A 205 -10.86 32.03 -0.58
CA GLY A 205 -12.08 32.31 -1.32
C GLY A 205 -12.95 33.21 -0.45
N SER A 206 -13.17 34.43 -0.88
CA SER A 206 -14.12 35.34 -0.27
C SER A 206 -15.46 34.64 -0.16
N ALA A 207 -15.80 34.19 1.03
CA ALA A 207 -17.17 33.82 1.36
C ALA A 207 -18.03 35.08 1.26
N SER A 208 -18.62 35.34 0.10
CA SER A 208 -19.72 36.27 -0.01
C SER A 208 -20.96 35.57 0.54
N ILE A 209 -21.30 35.90 1.76
CA ILE A 209 -22.61 35.60 2.35
C ILE A 209 -23.62 36.46 1.57
N ILE A 210 -24.54 35.80 0.87
CA ILE A 210 -25.85 36.36 0.50
C ILE A 210 -26.91 35.56 1.25
#